data_5a315f8e31d8cbdf99f01a8a382cd073
#
_entry.id   5a315f8e31d8cbdf99f01a8a382cd073
#
_cell.length_a   1.000
_cell.length_b   1.000
_cell.length_c   1.000
_cell.angle_alpha   90.00
_cell.angle_beta   90.00
_cell.angle_gamma   90.00
#
_symmetry.space_group_name_H-M   'P 1'
#
loop_
_entity.id
_entity.type
_entity.pdbx_description
1 polymer ?
#
loop_
_entity_poly.entity_id
_entity_poly.type
_entity_poly.pdbx_seq_one_letter_code
_entity_poly.pdbx_strand_id
1 'polypeptide(L)'
;MRRIIGRIALVLGLAVAAVGVGLAGSTLGTAQAGERTVFLPYPARAAQPSLEQRADSGRVHALLQAARGTNPVMCELAANVVDGRSGWGSGWDDSFRAGGSMDPVAADVASWVRHHDVDSTAVPLLRGALADPDWCVRRLAAPLLARVHSESATQAMLAALTASDAGTREMGALALGFADDPRSVTPLIARLHDDSARVRATAAWALGELERRESVRPLIDALGDPDALVRESAARALGEVEDASAIPALTDVLKSDRAAAVRRAAAWALGEIVG
;
A
#
# COMPACT_ATOMS: atom_id res chain seq x y z
N MET A 1 -7.24 17.55 2.67
CA MET A 1 -8.49 17.16 1.98
C MET A 1 -9.11 18.20 1.00
N ARG A 2 -8.46 19.30 0.64
CA ARG A 2 -9.07 20.34 -0.26
C ARG A 2 -8.31 20.65 -1.57
N ARG A 3 -7.20 19.97 -1.87
CA ARG A 3 -6.39 20.24 -3.08
C ARG A 3 -6.31 19.11 -4.12
N ILE A 4 -6.91 17.95 -3.89
CA ILE A 4 -6.89 16.82 -4.84
C ILE A 4 -7.99 16.91 -5.92
N ILE A 5 -8.95 17.84 -5.81
CA ILE A 5 -10.10 17.93 -6.74
C ILE A 5 -9.82 18.85 -7.97
N GLY A 6 -8.68 19.50 -8.05
CA GLY A 6 -8.43 20.55 -9.05
C GLY A 6 -7.75 20.17 -10.36
N ARG A 7 -7.29 18.93 -10.58
CA ARG A 7 -6.49 18.59 -11.78
C ARG A 7 -7.00 17.45 -12.68
N ILE A 8 -8.25 17.00 -12.52
CA ILE A 8 -8.87 16.06 -13.45
C ILE A 8 -10.04 16.75 -14.17
N ALA A 9 -9.72 17.65 -15.07
CA ALA A 9 -10.66 18.15 -16.06
C ALA A 9 -9.87 18.69 -17.26
N LEU A 10 -9.36 17.82 -18.09
CA LEU A 10 -9.12 18.07 -19.52
C LEU A 10 -8.46 16.83 -20.17
N VAL A 11 -9.22 15.88 -20.61
CA VAL A 11 -9.09 15.16 -21.89
C VAL A 11 -10.29 14.23 -22.00
N LEU A 12 -11.38 14.75 -22.48
CA LEU A 12 -12.48 13.97 -23.09
C LEU A 12 -12.63 14.50 -24.52
N GLY A 13 -12.20 13.74 -25.46
CA GLY A 13 -12.35 14.06 -26.87
C GLY A 13 -12.21 12.84 -27.76
N LEU A 14 -13.38 12.30 -28.18
CA LEU A 14 -13.66 11.65 -29.46
C LEU A 14 -12.93 10.35 -29.84
N ALA A 15 -13.70 9.27 -29.91
CA ALA A 15 -13.89 8.57 -31.19
C ALA A 15 -15.09 7.59 -31.11
N VAL A 16 -16.07 7.84 -31.97
CA VAL A 16 -17.28 7.05 -32.23
C VAL A 16 -16.99 6.15 -33.44
N ALA A 17 -17.59 4.96 -33.38
CA ALA A 17 -18.06 4.10 -34.49
C ALA A 17 -17.06 3.31 -35.35
N ALA A 18 -17.25 2.01 -35.33
CA ALA A 18 -17.54 1.25 -36.57
C ALA A 18 -18.20 -0.09 -36.25
N VAL A 19 -19.42 -0.21 -36.64
CA VAL A 19 -20.20 -1.46 -36.76
C VAL A 19 -19.72 -2.20 -38.01
N GLY A 20 -19.40 -3.48 -37.89
CA GLY A 20 -19.06 -4.34 -39.00
C GLY A 20 -19.75 -5.69 -38.86
N VAL A 21 -20.89 -5.83 -39.52
CA VAL A 21 -21.61 -7.10 -39.76
C VAL A 21 -20.87 -7.86 -40.84
N GLY A 22 -20.63 -9.15 -40.64
CA GLY A 22 -20.06 -10.05 -41.64
C GLY A 22 -20.58 -11.46 -41.45
N LEU A 23 -21.40 -11.86 -42.41
CA LEU A 23 -22.13 -13.12 -42.55
C LEU A 23 -21.24 -14.30 -42.99
N ALA A 24 -21.59 -15.45 -42.46
CA ALA A 24 -21.65 -16.79 -43.06
C ALA A 24 -20.51 -17.33 -43.93
N GLY A 25 -20.08 -18.53 -43.57
CA GLY A 25 -19.29 -19.43 -44.43
C GLY A 25 -19.22 -20.82 -43.81
N SER A 26 -20.17 -21.68 -44.16
CA SER A 26 -20.19 -23.11 -43.87
C SER A 26 -19.16 -23.86 -44.68
N THR A 27 -18.31 -24.68 -44.06
CA THR A 27 -17.68 -25.84 -44.70
C THR A 27 -17.65 -27.00 -43.71
N LEU A 28 -18.27 -28.09 -44.15
CA LEU A 28 -18.22 -29.43 -43.58
C LEU A 28 -16.80 -30.01 -43.64
N GLY A 29 -16.37 -30.62 -42.57
CA GLY A 29 -15.10 -31.33 -42.49
C GLY A 29 -15.06 -32.32 -41.33
N THR A 30 -15.41 -33.56 -41.61
CA THR A 30 -15.00 -34.86 -41.05
C THR A 30 -14.78 -35.01 -39.55
N ALA A 31 -15.59 -35.86 -38.95
CA ALA A 31 -15.47 -36.45 -37.63
C ALA A 31 -14.13 -37.22 -37.45
N GLN A 32 -13.42 -36.93 -36.41
CA GLN A 32 -12.50 -37.87 -35.79
C GLN A 32 -12.88 -38.04 -34.31
N ALA A 33 -13.16 -39.27 -33.97
CA ALA A 33 -13.42 -39.72 -32.59
C ALA A 33 -12.13 -39.55 -31.76
N GLY A 34 -12.20 -38.79 -30.70
CA GLY A 34 -11.08 -38.59 -29.78
C GLY A 34 -11.55 -38.11 -28.42
N GLU A 35 -11.44 -38.97 -27.47
CA GLU A 35 -11.34 -38.73 -26.03
C GLU A 35 -12.33 -37.74 -25.38
N ARG A 36 -13.39 -38.30 -24.84
CA ARG A 36 -14.23 -37.64 -23.84
C ARG A 36 -13.36 -37.39 -22.60
N THR A 37 -12.82 -36.18 -22.48
CA THR A 37 -12.33 -35.65 -21.20
C THR A 37 -13.55 -35.56 -20.29
N VAL A 38 -13.67 -36.51 -19.37
CA VAL A 38 -14.69 -36.45 -18.32
C VAL A 38 -14.27 -35.29 -17.42
N PHE A 39 -14.87 -34.14 -17.60
CA PHE A 39 -14.84 -33.08 -16.61
C PHE A 39 -15.53 -33.63 -15.35
N LEU A 40 -14.76 -34.12 -14.39
CA LEU A 40 -15.27 -34.36 -13.06
C LEU A 40 -15.70 -32.99 -12.52
N PRO A 41 -16.96 -32.80 -12.15
CA PRO A 41 -17.37 -31.55 -11.52
C PRO A 41 -16.52 -31.41 -10.24
N TYR A 42 -15.80 -30.30 -10.14
CA TYR A 42 -15.16 -29.88 -8.90
C TYR A 42 -16.21 -30.06 -7.77
N PRO A 43 -15.90 -30.71 -6.66
CA PRO A 43 -16.87 -30.85 -5.59
C PRO A 43 -17.39 -29.47 -5.25
N ALA A 44 -18.70 -29.29 -5.32
CA ALA A 44 -19.36 -28.04 -4.99
C ALA A 44 -18.89 -27.65 -3.59
N ARG A 45 -18.02 -26.65 -3.51
CA ARG A 45 -17.57 -26.08 -2.26
C ARG A 45 -18.85 -25.69 -1.52
N ALA A 46 -19.10 -26.25 -0.35
CA ALA A 46 -20.25 -25.90 0.47
C ALA A 46 -20.36 -24.37 0.45
N ALA A 47 -21.54 -23.86 0.10
CA ALA A 47 -21.77 -22.43 -0.08
C ALA A 47 -21.32 -21.71 1.19
N GLN A 48 -20.15 -21.10 1.13
CA GLN A 48 -19.68 -20.25 2.23
C GLN A 48 -20.62 -19.05 2.25
N PRO A 49 -21.06 -18.58 3.44
CA PRO A 49 -21.87 -17.38 3.54
C PRO A 49 -21.19 -16.25 2.77
N SER A 50 -21.96 -15.46 2.01
CA SER A 50 -21.43 -14.33 1.25
C SER A 50 -20.63 -13.41 2.18
N LEU A 51 -19.62 -12.75 1.66
CA LEU A 51 -18.79 -11.82 2.44
C LEU A 51 -19.64 -10.76 3.15
N GLU A 52 -20.77 -10.35 2.56
CA GLU A 52 -21.76 -9.44 3.16
C GLU A 52 -22.42 -9.97 4.42
N GLN A 53 -22.43 -11.30 4.64
CA GLN A 53 -23.04 -11.93 5.81
C GLN A 53 -22.07 -12.13 6.98
N ARG A 54 -20.79 -11.77 6.82
CA ARG A 54 -19.78 -11.89 7.87
C ARG A 54 -19.60 -10.54 8.55
N ALA A 55 -19.44 -10.56 9.88
CA ALA A 55 -18.93 -9.38 10.59
C ALA A 55 -17.56 -8.97 10.05
N ASP A 56 -17.16 -7.70 10.15
CA ASP A 56 -15.92 -7.18 9.59
C ASP A 56 -14.69 -7.96 10.04
N SER A 57 -14.65 -8.39 11.31
CA SER A 57 -13.59 -9.27 11.81
C SER A 57 -13.50 -10.60 11.05
N GLY A 58 -14.63 -11.17 10.62
CA GLY A 58 -14.66 -12.40 9.82
C GLY A 58 -14.17 -12.19 8.38
N ARG A 59 -14.47 -11.04 7.78
CA ARG A 59 -13.97 -10.64 6.45
C ARG A 59 -12.47 -10.40 6.47
N VAL A 60 -12.01 -9.62 7.45
CA VAL A 60 -10.59 -9.36 7.68
C VAL A 60 -9.83 -10.68 7.90
N HIS A 61 -10.38 -11.59 8.73
CA HIS A 61 -9.77 -12.89 8.94
C HIS A 61 -9.62 -13.68 7.63
N ALA A 62 -10.67 -13.74 6.81
CA ALA A 62 -10.64 -14.43 5.53
C ALA A 62 -9.58 -13.85 4.57
N LEU A 63 -9.45 -12.51 4.53
CA LEU A 63 -8.42 -11.82 3.73
C LEU A 63 -7.02 -12.20 4.21
N LEU A 64 -6.75 -12.09 5.49
CA LEU A 64 -5.44 -12.41 6.05
C LEU A 64 -5.06 -13.90 5.86
N GLN A 65 -6.03 -14.81 5.91
CA GLN A 65 -5.80 -16.23 5.59
C GLN A 65 -5.50 -16.44 4.11
N ALA A 66 -6.20 -15.76 3.20
CA ALA A 66 -5.93 -15.83 1.77
C ALA A 66 -4.57 -15.23 1.39
N ALA A 67 -4.07 -14.29 2.18
CA ALA A 67 -2.77 -13.66 1.98
C ALA A 67 -1.58 -14.55 2.36
N ARG A 68 -1.78 -15.59 3.19
CA ARG A 68 -0.70 -16.46 3.65
C ARG A 68 -0.03 -17.18 2.50
N GLY A 69 1.30 -17.12 2.47
CA GLY A 69 2.10 -17.77 1.43
C GLY A 69 1.97 -17.16 0.05
N THR A 70 1.32 -16.00 -0.06
CA THR A 70 1.17 -15.30 -1.32
C THR A 70 2.51 -14.77 -1.81
N ASN A 71 2.73 -14.80 -3.13
CA ASN A 71 3.90 -14.22 -3.77
C ASN A 71 4.03 -12.73 -3.40
N PRO A 72 5.26 -12.23 -3.11
CA PRO A 72 5.49 -10.83 -2.73
C PRO A 72 4.89 -9.80 -3.68
N VAL A 73 4.91 -10.04 -4.99
CA VAL A 73 4.32 -9.13 -5.99
C VAL A 73 2.80 -9.04 -5.81
N MET A 74 2.13 -10.18 -5.63
CA MET A 74 0.69 -10.24 -5.41
C MET A 74 0.30 -9.61 -4.07
N CYS A 75 1.17 -9.76 -3.07
CA CYS A 75 0.99 -9.13 -1.77
C CYS A 75 1.02 -7.59 -1.86
N GLU A 76 2.01 -7.02 -2.55
CA GLU A 76 2.10 -5.57 -2.74
C GLU A 76 0.90 -5.02 -3.51
N LEU A 77 0.41 -5.76 -4.49
CA LEU A 77 -0.81 -5.37 -5.20
C LEU A 77 -2.04 -5.35 -4.30
N ALA A 78 -2.22 -6.40 -3.49
CA ALA A 78 -3.30 -6.46 -2.53
C ALA A 78 -3.19 -5.32 -1.50
N ALA A 79 -1.98 -5.01 -1.04
CA ALA A 79 -1.72 -3.91 -0.13
C ALA A 79 -2.06 -2.55 -0.75
N ASN A 80 -1.64 -2.30 -2.00
CA ASN A 80 -1.95 -1.05 -2.73
C ASN A 80 -3.46 -0.87 -2.95
N VAL A 81 -4.20 -1.97 -3.11
CA VAL A 81 -5.66 -1.92 -3.19
C VAL A 81 -6.28 -1.57 -1.84
N VAL A 82 -5.74 -2.11 -0.75
CA VAL A 82 -6.22 -1.88 0.61
C VAL A 82 -5.95 -0.45 1.06
N ASP A 83 -4.77 0.11 0.77
CA ASP A 83 -4.42 1.46 1.20
C ASP A 83 -5.03 2.58 0.33
N GLY A 84 -5.64 2.22 -0.82
CA GLY A 84 -6.34 3.18 -1.69
C GLY A 84 -5.44 4.18 -2.40
N ARG A 85 -4.13 4.01 -2.30
CA ARG A 85 -3.13 4.91 -2.89
C ARG A 85 -2.63 4.37 -4.22
N SER A 86 -3.24 4.81 -5.30
CA SER A 86 -2.77 4.55 -6.67
C SER A 86 -1.50 5.33 -7.05
N GLY A 87 -0.78 5.91 -6.08
CA GLY A 87 0.27 6.91 -6.30
C GLY A 87 1.71 6.42 -6.42
N TRP A 88 2.00 5.15 -6.17
CA TRP A 88 3.36 4.62 -6.35
C TRP A 88 3.58 4.14 -7.79
N GLY A 89 3.96 5.09 -8.65
CA GLY A 89 4.57 4.84 -9.95
C GLY A 89 3.61 4.25 -11.00
N SER A 90 3.11 5.10 -11.87
CA SER A 90 2.32 4.80 -13.07
C SER A 90 2.96 3.81 -14.08
N GLY A 91 4.00 3.07 -13.68
CA GLY A 91 4.67 2.07 -14.51
C GLY A 91 4.17 0.63 -14.33
N TRP A 92 3.33 0.35 -13.34
CA TRP A 92 2.88 -1.01 -13.01
C TRP A 92 1.50 -1.37 -13.55
N ASP A 93 0.71 -0.36 -13.96
CA ASP A 93 -0.69 -0.55 -14.37
C ASP A 93 -0.85 -1.33 -15.67
N ASP A 94 0.11 -1.25 -16.59
CA ASP A 94 0.00 -1.93 -17.90
C ASP A 94 0.50 -3.39 -17.89
N SER A 95 1.38 -3.77 -16.96
CA SER A 95 1.91 -5.14 -16.89
C SER A 95 0.91 -6.13 -16.27
N PHE A 96 -0.08 -5.65 -15.53
CA PHE A 96 -1.04 -6.50 -14.81
C PHE A 96 -2.30 -6.85 -15.59
N ARG A 97 -2.64 -6.11 -16.63
CA ARG A 97 -3.74 -6.46 -17.54
C ARG A 97 -3.47 -7.68 -18.41
N ALA A 98 -2.25 -8.18 -18.41
CA ALA A 98 -1.79 -9.25 -19.29
C ALA A 98 -1.81 -10.68 -18.70
N GLY A 99 -2.60 -11.00 -17.67
CA GLY A 99 -2.92 -12.41 -17.45
C GLY A 99 -2.64 -13.06 -16.09
N GLY A 100 -2.57 -12.31 -15.01
CA GLY A 100 -2.55 -12.89 -13.66
C GLY A 100 -3.97 -13.03 -13.09
N SER A 101 -4.53 -14.23 -13.05
CA SER A 101 -5.78 -14.50 -12.33
C SER A 101 -5.57 -14.27 -10.84
N MET A 102 -6.08 -13.15 -10.31
CA MET A 102 -6.23 -12.95 -8.87
C MET A 102 -7.25 -13.98 -8.35
N ASP A 103 -6.97 -14.57 -7.18
CA ASP A 103 -7.97 -15.36 -6.46
C ASP A 103 -9.25 -14.50 -6.32
N PRO A 104 -10.41 -14.99 -6.76
CA PRO A 104 -11.68 -14.26 -6.66
C PRO A 104 -11.98 -13.73 -5.26
N VAL A 105 -11.54 -14.42 -4.21
CA VAL A 105 -11.70 -14.01 -2.81
C VAL A 105 -10.86 -12.75 -2.53
N ALA A 106 -9.64 -12.67 -3.05
CA ALA A 106 -8.78 -11.49 -2.85
C ALA A 106 -9.32 -10.26 -3.59
N ALA A 107 -9.87 -10.44 -4.79
CA ALA A 107 -10.50 -9.37 -5.58
C ALA A 107 -11.77 -8.82 -4.90
N ASP A 108 -12.59 -9.70 -4.36
CA ASP A 108 -13.85 -9.35 -3.68
C ASP A 108 -13.58 -8.58 -2.37
N VAL A 109 -12.59 -9.02 -1.60
CA VAL A 109 -12.20 -8.33 -0.35
C VAL A 109 -11.54 -6.99 -0.63
N ALA A 110 -10.70 -6.90 -1.64
CA ALA A 110 -10.09 -5.66 -2.06
C ALA A 110 -11.13 -4.62 -2.51
N SER A 111 -12.18 -5.07 -3.21
CA SER A 111 -13.32 -4.23 -3.57
C SER A 111 -14.12 -3.78 -2.33
N TRP A 112 -14.35 -4.68 -1.39
CA TRP A 112 -15.07 -4.36 -0.17
C TRP A 112 -14.31 -3.34 0.70
N VAL A 113 -13.01 -3.56 0.92
CA VAL A 113 -12.17 -2.64 1.73
C VAL A 113 -12.15 -1.23 1.17
N ARG A 114 -12.24 -1.05 -0.16
CA ARG A 114 -12.28 0.30 -0.76
C ARG A 114 -13.51 1.12 -0.38
N HIS A 115 -14.62 0.47 -0.08
CA HIS A 115 -15.92 1.11 0.09
C HIS A 115 -16.47 1.08 1.53
N HIS A 116 -15.77 0.41 2.46
CA HIS A 116 -16.25 0.23 3.83
C HIS A 116 -15.13 0.54 4.83
N ASP A 117 -15.51 1.19 5.92
CA ASP A 117 -14.64 1.30 7.10
C ASP A 117 -14.60 -0.04 7.83
N VAL A 118 -13.43 -0.36 8.39
CA VAL A 118 -13.26 -1.56 9.23
C VAL A 118 -13.68 -1.23 10.65
N ASP A 119 -14.59 -2.00 11.23
CA ASP A 119 -15.06 -1.73 12.58
C ASP A 119 -14.05 -2.15 13.68
N SER A 120 -14.26 -1.66 14.90
CA SER A 120 -13.36 -1.89 16.03
C SER A 120 -13.30 -3.35 16.50
N THR A 121 -14.22 -4.22 16.08
CA THR A 121 -14.19 -5.66 16.42
C THR A 121 -13.02 -6.37 15.74
N ALA A 122 -12.47 -5.81 14.67
CA ALA A 122 -11.30 -6.35 13.98
C ALA A 122 -9.96 -5.99 14.67
N VAL A 123 -9.92 -5.03 15.59
CA VAL A 123 -8.68 -4.55 16.23
C VAL A 123 -7.86 -5.67 16.87
N PRO A 124 -8.41 -6.59 17.69
CA PRO A 124 -7.63 -7.67 18.29
C PRO A 124 -6.97 -8.58 17.26
N LEU A 125 -7.67 -8.88 16.17
CA LEU A 125 -7.18 -9.70 15.07
C LEU A 125 -6.05 -8.98 14.32
N LEU A 126 -6.26 -7.72 13.93
CA LEU A 126 -5.29 -6.91 13.20
C LEU A 126 -4.03 -6.64 14.01
N ARG A 127 -4.17 -6.37 15.32
CA ARG A 127 -3.04 -6.24 16.23
C ARG A 127 -2.18 -7.50 16.25
N GLY A 128 -2.80 -8.69 16.33
CA GLY A 128 -2.09 -9.97 16.25
C GLY A 128 -1.40 -10.15 14.88
N ALA A 129 -2.06 -9.74 13.82
CA ALA A 129 -1.56 -9.86 12.46
C ALA A 129 -0.34 -8.96 12.15
N LEU A 130 -0.14 -7.84 12.88
CA LEU A 130 1.09 -7.03 12.74
C LEU A 130 2.36 -7.76 13.15
N ALA A 131 2.26 -8.80 13.99
CA ALA A 131 3.36 -9.65 14.44
C ALA A 131 3.36 -11.04 13.79
N ASP A 132 2.55 -11.26 12.76
CA ASP A 132 2.44 -12.55 12.08
C ASP A 132 3.79 -12.95 11.43
N PRO A 133 4.21 -14.21 11.46
CA PRO A 133 5.42 -14.67 10.78
C PRO A 133 5.37 -14.42 9.26
N ASP A 134 4.18 -14.48 8.65
CA ASP A 134 4.00 -14.24 7.23
C ASP A 134 4.06 -12.73 6.94
N TRP A 135 4.99 -12.34 6.06
CA TRP A 135 5.20 -10.93 5.72
C TRP A 135 3.96 -10.30 5.06
N CYS A 136 3.25 -11.05 4.21
CA CYS A 136 2.07 -10.52 3.52
C CYS A 136 0.93 -10.23 4.50
N VAL A 137 0.74 -11.11 5.48
CA VAL A 137 -0.25 -10.89 6.55
C VAL A 137 0.06 -9.61 7.32
N ARG A 138 1.33 -9.40 7.71
CA ARG A 138 1.75 -8.15 8.38
C ARG A 138 1.51 -6.92 7.51
N ARG A 139 1.92 -7.00 6.23
CA ARG A 139 1.83 -5.89 5.28
C ARG A 139 0.39 -5.43 5.02
N LEU A 140 -0.56 -6.39 5.00
CA LEU A 140 -1.99 -6.07 4.85
C LEU A 140 -2.63 -5.59 6.15
N ALA A 141 -2.17 -6.10 7.30
CA ALA A 141 -2.75 -5.71 8.59
C ALA A 141 -2.54 -4.23 8.91
N ALA A 142 -1.42 -3.63 8.51
CA ALA A 142 -1.08 -2.24 8.82
C ALA A 142 -2.10 -1.24 8.25
N PRO A 143 -2.37 -1.18 6.94
CA PRO A 143 -3.37 -0.25 6.39
C PRO A 143 -4.80 -0.58 6.83
N LEU A 144 -5.13 -1.86 7.06
CA LEU A 144 -6.44 -2.24 7.59
C LEU A 144 -6.65 -1.69 9.00
N LEU A 145 -5.64 -1.79 9.86
CA LEU A 145 -5.72 -1.26 11.24
C LEU A 145 -5.82 0.28 11.24
N ALA A 146 -5.13 0.95 10.34
CA ALA A 146 -5.19 2.40 10.19
C ALA A 146 -6.61 2.90 9.80
N ARG A 147 -7.38 2.08 9.10
CA ARG A 147 -8.78 2.39 8.71
C ARG A 147 -9.79 2.19 9.85
N VAL A 148 -9.36 1.61 10.97
CA VAL A 148 -10.18 1.48 12.16
C VAL A 148 -10.06 2.78 12.97
N HIS A 149 -10.97 3.72 12.77
CA HIS A 149 -10.95 5.01 13.44
C HIS A 149 -11.39 4.88 14.91
N SER A 150 -10.54 4.26 15.76
CA SER A 150 -10.82 4.06 17.18
C SER A 150 -9.57 4.23 18.02
N GLU A 151 -9.77 4.63 19.28
CA GLU A 151 -8.68 4.76 20.27
C GLU A 151 -7.94 3.43 20.47
N SER A 152 -8.66 2.31 20.44
CA SER A 152 -8.04 0.98 20.57
C SER A 152 -7.13 0.63 19.39
N ALA A 153 -7.46 1.09 18.18
CA ALA A 153 -6.61 0.93 17.00
C ALA A 153 -5.34 1.79 17.12
N THR A 154 -5.47 3.07 17.50
CA THR A 154 -4.31 3.94 17.73
C THR A 154 -3.38 3.36 18.79
N GLN A 155 -3.91 2.88 19.91
CA GLN A 155 -3.10 2.23 20.94
C GLN A 155 -2.43 0.95 20.45
N ALA A 156 -3.09 0.15 19.60
CA ALA A 156 -2.50 -1.04 19.01
C ALA A 156 -1.32 -0.71 18.07
N MET A 157 -1.44 0.34 17.26
CA MET A 157 -0.39 0.82 16.36
C MET A 157 0.81 1.37 17.14
N LEU A 158 0.57 2.20 18.17
CA LEU A 158 1.62 2.73 19.05
C LEU A 158 2.33 1.61 19.83
N ALA A 159 1.60 0.60 20.29
CA ALA A 159 2.20 -0.58 20.94
C ALA A 159 3.08 -1.38 19.98
N ALA A 160 2.65 -1.57 18.72
CA ALA A 160 3.44 -2.23 17.70
C ALA A 160 4.75 -1.49 17.41
N LEU A 161 4.73 -0.16 17.42
CA LEU A 161 5.92 0.69 17.22
C LEU A 161 7.02 0.47 18.27
N THR A 162 6.69 -0.08 19.43
CA THR A 162 7.61 -0.34 20.53
C THR A 162 7.91 -1.83 20.76
N ALA A 163 7.48 -2.70 19.82
CA ALA A 163 7.70 -4.13 19.92
C ALA A 163 9.20 -4.49 19.87
N SER A 164 9.56 -5.64 20.44
CA SER A 164 10.94 -6.15 20.39
C SER A 164 11.37 -6.55 18.98
N ASP A 165 10.45 -7.10 18.19
CA ASP A 165 10.70 -7.48 16.80
C ASP A 165 10.64 -6.28 15.85
N ALA A 166 11.70 -6.12 15.05
CA ALA A 166 11.82 -5.00 14.11
C ALA A 166 10.74 -5.03 13.01
N GLY A 167 10.31 -6.21 12.57
CA GLY A 167 9.24 -6.33 11.58
C GLY A 167 7.90 -5.80 12.11
N THR A 168 7.59 -6.07 13.37
CA THR A 168 6.40 -5.54 14.04
C THR A 168 6.50 -4.03 14.23
N ARG A 169 7.70 -3.49 14.60
CA ARG A 169 7.92 -2.04 14.69
C ARG A 169 7.76 -1.35 13.34
N GLU A 170 8.27 -1.96 12.26
CA GLU A 170 8.09 -1.47 10.88
C GLU A 170 6.61 -1.38 10.52
N MET A 171 5.82 -2.41 10.82
CA MET A 171 4.38 -2.40 10.56
C MET A 171 3.62 -1.39 11.44
N GLY A 172 4.06 -1.18 12.68
CA GLY A 172 3.54 -0.12 13.55
C GLY A 172 3.76 1.27 12.95
N ALA A 173 4.98 1.54 12.45
CA ALA A 173 5.29 2.80 11.78
C ALA A 173 4.48 2.99 10.49
N LEU A 174 4.34 1.92 9.70
CA LEU A 174 3.54 1.92 8.47
C LEU A 174 2.06 2.23 8.76
N ALA A 175 1.47 1.58 9.76
CA ALA A 175 0.08 1.79 10.14
C ALA A 175 -0.18 3.22 10.61
N LEU A 176 0.75 3.79 11.39
CA LEU A 176 0.65 5.17 11.91
C LEU A 176 0.75 6.22 10.80
N GLY A 177 1.55 5.95 9.75
CA GLY A 177 1.61 6.82 8.57
C GLY A 177 0.28 6.87 7.79
N PHE A 178 -0.45 5.76 7.75
CA PHE A 178 -1.77 5.72 7.11
C PHE A 178 -2.90 6.32 7.97
N ALA A 179 -2.73 6.35 9.31
CA ALA A 179 -3.81 6.71 10.22
C ALA A 179 -4.06 8.22 10.34
N ASP A 180 -3.14 9.07 9.85
CA ASP A 180 -3.18 10.54 9.96
C ASP A 180 -3.51 11.06 11.38
N ASP A 181 -2.96 10.40 12.40
CA ASP A 181 -3.14 10.80 13.79
C ASP A 181 -1.96 11.66 14.25
N PRO A 182 -2.14 12.94 14.60
CA PRO A 182 -1.04 13.82 15.01
C PRO A 182 -0.28 13.32 16.25
N ARG A 183 -0.88 12.46 17.08
CA ARG A 183 -0.22 11.82 18.22
C ARG A 183 0.92 10.88 17.82
N SER A 184 0.95 10.48 16.54
CA SER A 184 1.97 9.59 15.98
C SER A 184 3.32 10.28 15.73
N VAL A 185 3.35 11.61 15.58
CA VAL A 185 4.55 12.37 15.17
C VAL A 185 5.72 12.13 16.11
N THR A 186 5.55 12.40 17.40
CA THR A 186 6.65 12.24 18.37
C THR A 186 7.15 10.79 18.50
N PRO A 187 6.27 9.77 18.59
CA PRO A 187 6.70 8.37 18.54
C PRO A 187 7.45 7.98 17.27
N LEU A 188 7.03 8.48 16.09
CA LEU A 188 7.69 8.21 14.82
C LEU A 188 9.06 8.89 14.73
N ILE A 189 9.19 10.13 15.22
CA ILE A 189 10.49 10.81 15.30
C ILE A 189 11.48 9.96 16.11
N ALA A 190 11.06 9.37 17.23
CA ALA A 190 11.92 8.48 17.99
C ALA A 190 12.37 7.24 17.19
N ARG A 191 11.58 6.77 16.24
CA ARG A 191 11.93 5.62 15.37
C ARG A 191 12.90 5.97 14.24
N LEU A 192 13.18 7.24 13.97
CA LEU A 192 14.28 7.63 13.08
C LEU A 192 15.67 7.20 13.60
N HIS A 193 15.75 6.81 14.87
CA HIS A 193 16.97 6.29 15.51
C HIS A 193 16.86 4.78 15.84
N ASP A 194 15.94 4.04 15.22
CA ASP A 194 15.81 2.60 15.43
C ASP A 194 17.04 1.84 14.92
N ASP A 195 17.37 0.72 15.55
CA ASP A 195 18.49 -0.14 15.13
C ASP A 195 18.29 -0.69 13.70
N SER A 196 17.04 -0.94 13.28
CA SER A 196 16.69 -1.43 11.96
C SER A 196 16.55 -0.27 10.95
N ALA A 197 17.35 -0.30 9.89
CA ALA A 197 17.24 0.67 8.80
C ALA A 197 15.84 0.69 8.15
N ARG A 198 15.16 -0.47 8.09
CA ARG A 198 13.79 -0.55 7.56
C ARG A 198 12.79 0.20 8.44
N VAL A 199 12.91 0.07 9.77
CA VAL A 199 12.07 0.83 10.71
C VAL A 199 12.33 2.31 10.57
N ARG A 200 13.62 2.75 10.50
CA ARG A 200 13.98 4.16 10.28
C ARG A 200 13.39 4.71 8.98
N ALA A 201 13.53 3.95 7.88
CA ALA A 201 13.00 4.36 6.56
C ALA A 201 11.48 4.46 6.56
N THR A 202 10.78 3.50 7.16
CA THR A 202 9.31 3.50 7.26
C THR A 202 8.83 4.63 8.18
N ALA A 203 9.56 4.93 9.26
CA ALA A 203 9.26 6.08 10.12
C ALA A 203 9.44 7.42 9.39
N ALA A 204 10.49 7.56 8.58
CA ALA A 204 10.69 8.74 7.74
C ALA A 204 9.55 8.91 6.73
N TRP A 205 9.16 7.84 6.05
CA TRP A 205 8.01 7.84 5.15
C TRP A 205 6.73 8.24 5.90
N ALA A 206 6.42 7.62 7.04
CA ALA A 206 5.23 7.90 7.81
C ALA A 206 5.15 9.36 8.28
N LEU A 207 6.29 9.97 8.62
CA LEU A 207 6.38 11.39 8.97
C LEU A 207 6.09 12.31 7.78
N GLY A 208 6.47 11.90 6.56
CA GLY A 208 6.09 12.61 5.33
C GLY A 208 4.58 12.58 5.11
N GLU A 209 3.95 11.39 5.28
CA GLU A 209 2.51 11.23 5.12
C GLU A 209 1.68 12.07 6.09
N LEU A 210 2.21 12.31 7.27
CA LEU A 210 1.57 13.16 8.28
C LEU A 210 1.70 14.66 7.99
N GLU A 211 2.59 15.09 7.09
CA GLU A 211 2.79 16.47 6.64
C GLU A 211 2.94 17.49 7.80
N ARG A 212 3.60 17.09 8.90
CA ARG A 212 3.75 17.95 10.09
C ARG A 212 5.09 18.66 10.11
N ARG A 213 5.09 19.98 10.34
CA ARG A 213 6.30 20.81 10.41
C ARG A 213 7.29 20.34 11.47
N GLU A 214 6.80 19.75 12.55
CA GLU A 214 7.62 19.21 13.63
C GLU A 214 8.55 18.09 13.15
N SER A 215 8.23 17.43 12.02
CA SER A 215 9.04 16.36 11.43
C SER A 215 10.21 16.88 10.58
N VAL A 216 10.18 18.14 10.13
CA VAL A 216 11.15 18.70 9.16
C VAL A 216 12.58 18.59 9.66
N ARG A 217 12.87 19.07 10.86
CA ARG A 217 14.24 19.02 11.40
C ARG A 217 14.75 17.59 11.61
N PRO A 218 13.99 16.67 12.24
CA PRO A 218 14.37 15.27 12.32
C PRO A 218 14.58 14.60 10.95
N LEU A 219 13.77 14.93 9.93
CA LEU A 219 13.96 14.40 8.59
C LEU A 219 15.19 14.95 7.88
N ILE A 220 15.54 16.23 8.10
CA ILE A 220 16.81 16.81 7.62
C ILE A 220 17.99 16.05 8.24
N ASP A 221 17.96 15.75 9.54
CA ASP A 221 19.02 14.99 10.21
C ASP A 221 19.10 13.55 9.64
N ALA A 222 17.97 12.92 9.28
CA ALA A 222 17.91 11.60 8.63
C ALA A 222 18.48 11.56 7.20
N LEU A 223 18.67 12.69 6.52
CA LEU A 223 19.40 12.76 5.25
C LEU A 223 20.88 12.36 5.40
N GLY A 224 21.40 12.35 6.62
CA GLY A 224 22.76 11.87 6.96
C GLY A 224 22.84 10.39 7.33
N ASP A 225 21.76 9.62 7.26
CA ASP A 225 21.75 8.20 7.66
C ASP A 225 22.77 7.36 6.85
N PRO A 226 23.44 6.39 7.48
CA PRO A 226 24.34 5.48 6.78
C PRO A 226 23.63 4.67 5.69
N ASP A 227 22.35 4.34 5.86
CA ASP A 227 21.57 3.55 4.92
C ASP A 227 20.91 4.44 3.85
N ALA A 228 21.08 4.08 2.59
CA ALA A 228 20.53 4.85 1.46
C ALA A 228 19.01 4.84 1.40
N LEU A 229 18.37 3.76 1.87
CA LEU A 229 16.91 3.68 1.92
C LEU A 229 16.32 4.71 2.88
N VAL A 230 16.98 4.90 4.04
CA VAL A 230 16.56 5.91 5.03
C VAL A 230 16.72 7.32 4.47
N ARG A 231 17.87 7.61 3.83
CA ARG A 231 18.09 8.91 3.19
C ARG A 231 17.10 9.20 2.07
N GLU A 232 16.77 8.18 1.25
CA GLU A 232 15.78 8.31 0.19
C GLU A 232 14.38 8.60 0.77
N SER A 233 13.97 7.85 1.80
CA SER A 233 12.67 8.06 2.47
C SER A 233 12.60 9.44 3.12
N ALA A 234 13.68 9.90 3.77
CA ALA A 234 13.75 11.22 4.38
C ALA A 234 13.66 12.35 3.34
N ALA A 235 14.35 12.21 2.19
CA ALA A 235 14.27 13.18 1.11
C ALA A 235 12.85 13.28 0.53
N ARG A 236 12.17 12.15 0.30
CA ARG A 236 10.77 12.13 -0.14
C ARG A 236 9.85 12.77 0.90
N ALA A 237 9.98 12.37 2.15
CA ALA A 237 9.17 12.91 3.24
C ALA A 237 9.27 14.44 3.37
N LEU A 238 10.47 15.00 3.15
CA LEU A 238 10.66 16.46 3.12
C LEU A 238 9.95 17.13 1.95
N GLY A 239 9.83 16.45 0.80
CA GLY A 239 9.04 16.92 -0.33
C GLY A 239 7.53 16.95 -0.02
N GLU A 240 7.01 15.90 0.67
CA GLU A 240 5.59 15.85 1.07
C GLU A 240 5.25 16.93 2.12
N VAL A 241 6.18 17.24 3.03
CA VAL A 241 5.96 18.29 4.05
C VAL A 241 6.00 19.71 3.43
N GLU A 242 6.61 19.89 2.26
CA GLU A 242 6.69 21.15 1.51
C GLU A 242 7.26 22.34 2.32
N ASP A 243 8.20 22.11 3.25
CA ASP A 243 8.79 23.19 4.04
C ASP A 243 10.10 23.71 3.41
N ALA A 244 10.13 25.00 3.07
CA ALA A 244 11.28 25.63 2.42
C ALA A 244 12.59 25.56 3.21
N SER A 245 12.55 25.33 4.53
CA SER A 245 13.76 25.17 5.35
C SER A 245 14.57 23.92 5.01
N ALA A 246 13.96 22.95 4.27
CA ALA A 246 14.65 21.74 3.80
C ALA A 246 15.47 21.98 2.51
N ILE A 247 15.24 23.06 1.76
CA ILE A 247 15.88 23.33 0.46
C ILE A 247 17.42 23.24 0.51
N PRO A 248 18.13 23.85 1.50
CA PRO A 248 19.59 23.77 1.53
C PRO A 248 20.09 22.33 1.67
N ALA A 249 19.52 21.55 2.61
CA ALA A 249 19.92 20.19 2.86
C ALA A 249 19.62 19.26 1.66
N LEU A 250 18.44 19.39 1.04
CA LEU A 250 18.07 18.65 -0.17
C LEU A 250 18.98 19.01 -1.35
N THR A 251 19.39 20.27 -1.48
CA THR A 251 20.32 20.71 -2.52
C THR A 251 21.70 20.06 -2.35
N ASP A 252 22.19 19.95 -1.13
CA ASP A 252 23.46 19.29 -0.83
C ASP A 252 23.40 17.79 -1.13
N VAL A 253 22.31 17.13 -0.75
CA VAL A 253 22.04 15.71 -1.06
C VAL A 253 21.99 15.49 -2.56
N LEU A 254 21.27 16.33 -3.31
CA LEU A 254 21.18 16.25 -4.77
C LEU A 254 22.55 16.29 -5.44
N LYS A 255 23.46 17.14 -4.95
CA LYS A 255 24.82 17.32 -5.53
C LYS A 255 25.78 16.21 -5.14
N SER A 256 25.70 15.68 -3.92
CA SER A 256 26.78 14.93 -3.31
C SER A 256 26.44 13.48 -2.90
N ASP A 257 25.16 13.09 -2.80
CA ASP A 257 24.83 11.73 -2.35
C ASP A 257 25.33 10.69 -3.36
N ARG A 258 25.97 9.64 -2.82
CA ARG A 258 26.51 8.54 -3.64
C ARG A 258 25.43 7.70 -4.36
N ALA A 259 24.23 7.60 -3.74
CA ALA A 259 23.14 6.79 -4.27
C ALA A 259 22.28 7.61 -5.25
N ALA A 260 22.13 7.13 -6.48
CA ALA A 260 21.33 7.81 -7.49
C ALA A 260 19.84 7.91 -7.10
N ALA A 261 19.32 6.92 -6.35
CA ALA A 261 17.94 6.94 -5.86
C ALA A 261 17.72 8.13 -4.90
N VAL A 262 18.66 8.35 -3.98
CA VAL A 262 18.61 9.47 -3.02
C VAL A 262 18.68 10.82 -3.75
N ARG A 263 19.57 10.96 -4.75
CA ARG A 263 19.64 12.19 -5.56
C ARG A 263 18.35 12.46 -6.31
N ARG A 264 17.70 11.42 -6.88
CA ARG A 264 16.38 11.58 -7.54
C ARG A 264 15.30 11.99 -6.57
N ALA A 265 15.27 11.39 -5.38
CA ALA A 265 14.34 11.77 -4.32
C ALA A 265 14.50 13.24 -3.90
N ALA A 266 15.75 13.70 -3.73
CA ALA A 266 16.05 15.09 -3.42
C ALA A 266 15.64 16.05 -4.55
N ALA A 267 15.86 15.67 -5.81
CA ALA A 267 15.43 16.48 -6.97
C ALA A 267 13.90 16.61 -7.03
N TRP A 268 13.19 15.50 -6.81
CA TRP A 268 11.73 15.50 -6.74
C TRP A 268 11.23 16.39 -5.59
N ALA A 269 11.78 16.21 -4.38
CA ALA A 269 11.40 16.99 -3.20
C ALA A 269 11.62 18.51 -3.39
N LEU A 270 12.72 18.91 -4.04
CA LEU A 270 12.95 20.31 -4.38
C LEU A 270 11.92 20.84 -5.38
N GLY A 271 11.47 19.99 -6.31
CA GLY A 271 10.38 20.33 -7.23
C GLY A 271 9.05 20.58 -6.51
N GLU A 272 8.69 19.73 -5.53
CA GLU A 272 7.45 19.90 -4.74
C GLU A 272 7.49 21.18 -3.88
N ILE A 273 8.63 21.47 -3.23
CA ILE A 273 8.77 22.63 -2.33
C ILE A 273 8.75 23.98 -3.10
N VAL A 274 9.28 24.02 -4.31
CA VAL A 274 9.45 25.27 -5.07
C VAL A 274 8.31 25.51 -6.07
N GLY A 275 7.63 24.43 -6.53
CA GLY A 275 6.55 24.47 -7.54
C GLY A 275 5.25 24.95 -7.02
#